data_553fd4dd01fba868393db6070c333615
#
_entry.id   553fd4dd01fba868393db6070c333615
#
_cell.length_a   1.000
_cell.length_b   1.000
_cell.length_c   1.000
_cell.angle_alpha   90.00
_cell.angle_beta   90.00
_cell.angle_gamma   90.00
#
_symmetry.space_group_name_H-M   'P 1'
#
loop_
_entity.id
_entity.type
_entity.pdbx_description
1 polymer ?
#
loop_
_entity_poly.entity_id
_entity_poly.type
_entity_poly.pdbx_seq_one_letter_code
_entity_poly.pdbx_strand_id
1 'polypeptide(L)'
;MRNSIFCDKIQDMTIIEKLKGNVIVSSQAMPGEPFYDEKCMMAMMQSVINGGAAGLRVAGARDVRNAKKFGVPVIGLTKPEKLPENWKSVVYITPTLKEVRELIDADADIIAFDGTPRKRENCNLKDIIEEIHTSKKLAMADISTLQEGIEADKLGADIISTTLSGYTDESGEKGDKPDFELLAELVKATSKPVILEGRIWSPDEVKKAFELGAHSVVIGSAITRPQLITRRFIG
;
A
#
# COMPACT_ATOMS: atom_id res chain seq x y z
N MET A 1 10.59 36.42 9.96
CA MET A 1 9.71 35.83 10.97
C MET A 1 8.49 35.02 10.43
N ARG A 2 8.25 34.93 9.10
CA ARG A 2 7.08 34.15 8.54
C ARG A 2 7.40 32.69 8.20
N ASN A 3 8.67 32.28 8.13
CA ASN A 3 9.04 30.90 7.74
C ASN A 3 9.11 29.89 8.90
N SER A 4 9.16 30.34 10.16
CA SER A 4 9.26 29.47 11.34
C SER A 4 7.93 28.79 11.69
N ILE A 5 6.81 29.51 11.54
CA ILE A 5 5.49 29.00 11.94
C ILE A 5 4.97 27.91 10.98
N PHE A 6 5.41 27.91 9.72
CA PHE A 6 5.04 26.86 8.74
C PHE A 6 5.82 25.56 8.94
N CYS A 7 7.07 25.65 9.41
CA CYS A 7 7.92 24.50 9.69
C CYS A 7 7.46 23.73 10.93
N ASP A 8 7.04 24.45 11.99
CA ASP A 8 6.58 23.83 13.25
C ASP A 8 5.23 23.08 13.09
N LYS A 9 4.33 23.57 12.20
CA LYS A 9 3.05 22.88 11.93
C LYS A 9 3.18 21.55 11.19
N ILE A 10 4.27 21.34 10.46
CA ILE A 10 4.51 20.08 9.71
C ILE A 10 5.04 18.99 10.64
N GLN A 11 5.70 19.34 11.75
CA GLN A 11 6.23 18.36 12.69
C GLN A 11 5.15 17.68 13.55
N ASP A 12 3.98 18.28 13.73
CA ASP A 12 2.88 17.74 14.56
C ASP A 12 1.81 16.96 13.76
N MET A 13 1.93 16.87 12.42
CA MET A 13 0.96 16.11 11.61
C MET A 13 1.14 14.60 11.79
N THR A 14 0.02 13.89 11.99
CA THR A 14 0.02 12.43 12.00
C THR A 14 0.43 11.86 10.63
N ILE A 15 0.87 10.60 10.60
CA ILE A 15 1.22 9.90 9.34
C ILE A 15 0.04 9.91 8.36
N ILE A 16 -1.17 9.66 8.85
CA ILE A 16 -2.39 9.67 8.03
C ILE A 16 -2.62 11.06 7.41
N GLU A 17 -2.47 12.13 8.18
CA GLU A 17 -2.63 13.50 7.67
C GLU A 17 -1.58 13.86 6.59
N LYS A 18 -0.34 13.40 6.74
CA LYS A 18 0.72 13.60 5.73
C LYS A 18 0.39 12.94 4.38
N LEU A 19 -0.35 11.84 4.40
CA LEU A 19 -0.74 11.11 3.19
C LEU A 19 -2.01 11.66 2.52
N LYS A 20 -2.82 12.45 3.23
CA LYS A 20 -4.11 12.94 2.74
C LYS A 20 -3.98 13.79 1.48
N GLY A 21 -4.73 13.44 0.43
CA GLY A 21 -4.74 14.16 -0.85
C GLY A 21 -3.46 14.01 -1.67
N ASN A 22 -2.60 13.05 -1.31
CA ASN A 22 -1.29 12.87 -1.92
C ASN A 22 -1.12 11.49 -2.57
N VAL A 23 -0.07 11.38 -3.39
CA VAL A 23 0.33 10.14 -4.06
C VAL A 23 1.43 9.43 -3.26
N ILE A 24 1.21 8.16 -2.99
CA ILE A 24 2.20 7.22 -2.46
C ILE A 24 2.73 6.41 -3.64
N VAL A 25 4.03 6.19 -3.71
CA VAL A 25 4.61 5.38 -4.77
C VAL A 25 4.97 3.99 -4.27
N SER A 26 4.43 2.98 -4.95
CA SER A 26 4.77 1.58 -4.70
C SER A 26 6.06 1.23 -5.44
N SER A 27 7.17 1.10 -4.70
CA SER A 27 8.50 0.73 -5.20
C SER A 27 8.80 -0.71 -4.79
N GLN A 28 8.46 -1.65 -5.65
CA GLN A 28 8.60 -3.09 -5.42
C GLN A 28 9.15 -3.76 -6.67
N ALA A 29 10.05 -4.73 -6.49
CA ALA A 29 10.57 -5.56 -7.55
C ALA A 29 10.64 -7.02 -7.10
N MET A 30 10.50 -7.94 -8.05
CA MET A 30 10.62 -9.38 -7.82
C MET A 30 12.03 -9.86 -8.15
N PRO A 31 12.49 -10.99 -7.58
CA PRO A 31 13.74 -11.62 -7.99
C PRO A 31 13.87 -11.74 -9.51
N GLY A 32 15.02 -11.32 -10.05
CA GLY A 32 15.27 -11.29 -11.49
C GLY A 32 14.87 -10.00 -12.21
N GLU A 33 14.14 -9.10 -11.57
CA GLU A 33 13.88 -7.75 -12.13
C GLU A 33 15.08 -6.82 -11.82
N PRO A 34 15.44 -5.87 -12.73
CA PRO A 34 16.59 -4.99 -12.55
C PRO A 34 16.57 -4.18 -11.25
N PHE A 35 15.38 -3.75 -10.79
CA PHE A 35 15.22 -2.99 -9.56
C PHE A 35 15.17 -3.84 -8.28
N TYR A 36 15.33 -5.18 -8.37
CA TYR A 36 15.50 -6.04 -7.19
C TYR A 36 16.84 -5.83 -6.49
N ASP A 37 17.84 -5.35 -7.23
CA ASP A 37 19.12 -4.90 -6.66
C ASP A 37 18.89 -3.74 -5.68
N GLU A 38 19.56 -3.79 -4.53
CA GLU A 38 19.36 -2.81 -3.45
C GLU A 38 19.71 -1.38 -3.89
N LYS A 39 20.80 -1.19 -4.62
CA LYS A 39 21.24 0.15 -5.08
C LYS A 39 20.26 0.70 -6.11
N CYS A 40 19.79 -0.15 -7.02
CA CYS A 40 18.79 0.21 -8.01
C CYS A 40 17.45 0.57 -7.37
N MET A 41 17.01 -0.17 -6.37
CA MET A 41 15.79 0.14 -5.59
C MET A 41 15.93 1.45 -4.82
N MET A 42 17.09 1.70 -4.18
CA MET A 42 17.37 2.97 -3.52
C MET A 42 17.33 4.16 -4.49
N ALA A 43 17.89 4.01 -5.67
CA ALA A 43 17.86 5.05 -6.72
C ALA A 43 16.43 5.31 -7.21
N MET A 44 15.61 4.27 -7.36
CA MET A 44 14.20 4.37 -7.70
C MET A 44 13.43 5.14 -6.60
N MET A 45 13.58 4.76 -5.33
CA MET A 45 12.94 5.44 -4.20
C MET A 45 13.35 6.92 -4.14
N GLN A 46 14.63 7.23 -4.27
CA GLN A 46 15.10 8.62 -4.31
C GLN A 46 14.47 9.40 -5.47
N SER A 47 14.39 8.79 -6.65
CA SER A 47 13.82 9.45 -7.84
C SER A 47 12.34 9.80 -7.65
N VAL A 48 11.54 8.90 -7.09
CA VAL A 48 10.11 9.16 -6.88
C VAL A 48 9.87 10.17 -5.76
N ILE A 49 10.71 10.19 -4.72
CA ILE A 49 10.70 11.24 -3.68
C ILE A 49 11.05 12.60 -4.28
N ASN A 50 12.05 12.68 -5.12
CA ASN A 50 12.40 13.92 -5.84
C ASN A 50 11.26 14.39 -6.76
N GLY A 51 10.43 13.46 -7.24
CA GLY A 51 9.20 13.72 -8.00
C GLY A 51 8.01 14.16 -7.16
N GLY A 52 8.13 14.17 -5.83
CA GLY A 52 7.08 14.64 -4.92
C GLY A 52 6.18 13.54 -4.33
N ALA A 53 6.61 12.27 -4.36
CA ALA A 53 5.89 11.20 -3.66
C ALA A 53 5.81 11.51 -2.16
N ALA A 54 4.60 11.49 -1.59
CA ALA A 54 4.36 11.79 -0.17
C ALA A 54 4.65 10.61 0.77
N GLY A 55 4.82 9.42 0.22
CA GLY A 55 5.14 8.20 0.94
C GLY A 55 5.62 7.11 0.01
N LEU A 56 6.19 6.06 0.58
CA LEU A 56 6.66 4.88 -0.13
C LEU A 56 5.92 3.64 0.34
N ARG A 57 5.57 2.75 -0.59
CA ARG A 57 5.09 1.40 -0.30
C ARG A 57 6.10 0.39 -0.84
N VAL A 58 6.71 -0.41 0.04
CA VAL A 58 7.84 -1.27 -0.29
C VAL A 58 7.68 -2.68 0.26
N ALA A 59 8.35 -3.66 -0.36
CA ALA A 59 8.26 -5.05 0.03
C ALA A 59 9.56 -5.55 0.68
N GLY A 60 9.41 -6.15 1.88
CA GLY A 60 10.49 -6.76 2.65
C GLY A 60 11.25 -5.78 3.55
N ALA A 61 11.79 -6.34 4.64
CA ALA A 61 12.46 -5.60 5.71
C ALA A 61 13.68 -4.78 5.22
N ARG A 62 14.42 -5.28 4.20
CA ARG A 62 15.53 -4.54 3.58
C ARG A 62 15.07 -3.20 3.00
N ASP A 63 14.02 -3.25 2.17
CA ASP A 63 13.54 -2.08 1.46
C ASP A 63 12.78 -1.12 2.38
N VAL A 64 12.14 -1.63 3.45
CA VAL A 64 11.57 -0.79 4.52
C VAL A 64 12.68 0.02 5.21
N ARG A 65 13.77 -0.62 5.69
CA ARG A 65 14.88 0.10 6.34
C ARG A 65 15.52 1.14 5.41
N ASN A 66 15.59 0.84 4.13
CA ASN A 66 16.12 1.76 3.12
C ASN A 66 15.15 2.93 2.87
N ALA A 67 13.85 2.68 2.75
CA ALA A 67 12.84 3.69 2.57
C ALA A 67 12.76 4.68 3.76
N LYS A 68 12.97 4.21 4.98
CA LYS A 68 13.00 5.07 6.19
C LYS A 68 14.08 6.16 6.14
N LYS A 69 15.15 5.96 5.38
CA LYS A 69 16.22 6.95 5.22
C LYS A 69 15.76 8.23 4.49
N PHE A 70 14.63 8.19 3.79
CA PHE A 70 14.09 9.34 3.05
C PHE A 70 13.17 10.25 3.89
N GLY A 71 12.83 9.89 5.13
CA GLY A 71 12.04 10.73 6.03
C GLY A 71 10.58 10.93 5.65
N VAL A 72 10.03 10.10 4.77
CA VAL A 72 8.61 10.07 4.41
C VAL A 72 7.91 8.87 5.05
N PRO A 73 6.57 8.87 5.17
CA PRO A 73 5.81 7.70 5.60
C PRO A 73 6.12 6.46 4.76
N VAL A 74 6.34 5.32 5.43
CA VAL A 74 6.69 4.04 4.80
C VAL A 74 5.62 3.00 5.11
N ILE A 75 4.96 2.51 4.05
CA ILE A 75 4.08 1.34 4.09
C ILE A 75 4.93 0.12 3.77
N GLY A 76 5.11 -0.75 4.75
CA GLY A 76 5.83 -2.02 4.60
C GLY A 76 4.87 -3.19 4.39
N LEU A 77 5.25 -4.11 3.53
CA LEU A 77 4.60 -5.40 3.36
C LEU A 77 5.63 -6.49 3.07
N THR A 78 5.23 -7.74 3.12
CA THR A 78 6.03 -8.84 2.59
C THR A 78 5.30 -9.55 1.44
N LYS A 79 6.07 -10.14 0.54
CA LYS A 79 5.58 -11.04 -0.51
C LYS A 79 6.57 -12.20 -0.66
N PRO A 80 6.12 -13.39 -1.06
CA PRO A 80 7.03 -14.48 -1.38
C PRO A 80 7.85 -14.13 -2.63
N GLU A 81 9.07 -14.67 -2.73
CA GLU A 81 9.94 -14.47 -3.91
C GLU A 81 9.31 -14.99 -5.20
N LYS A 82 8.46 -16.00 -5.10
CA LYS A 82 7.67 -16.53 -6.22
C LYS A 82 6.23 -16.69 -5.75
N LEU A 83 5.30 -16.11 -6.51
CA LEU A 83 3.88 -16.32 -6.23
C LEU A 83 3.51 -17.79 -6.45
N PRO A 84 2.73 -18.40 -5.54
CA PRO A 84 2.21 -19.75 -5.72
C PRO A 84 1.28 -19.82 -6.94
N GLU A 85 1.13 -20.99 -7.54
CA GLU A 85 0.25 -21.16 -8.72
C GLU A 85 -1.21 -20.76 -8.43
N ASN A 86 -1.67 -21.04 -7.22
CA ASN A 86 -3.02 -20.70 -6.73
C ASN A 86 -3.07 -19.36 -5.98
N TRP A 87 -2.24 -18.38 -6.34
CA TRP A 87 -2.09 -17.11 -5.63
C TRP A 87 -3.41 -16.33 -5.44
N LYS A 88 -4.41 -16.53 -6.31
CA LYS A 88 -5.72 -15.87 -6.16
C LYS A 88 -6.52 -16.39 -4.95
N SER A 89 -6.30 -17.63 -4.55
CA SER A 89 -7.04 -18.30 -3.45
C SER A 89 -6.27 -18.37 -2.13
N VAL A 90 -5.03 -17.88 -2.07
CA VAL A 90 -4.20 -17.93 -0.86
C VAL A 90 -3.76 -16.54 -0.42
N VAL A 91 -3.50 -16.38 0.87
CA VAL A 91 -2.90 -15.17 1.44
C VAL A 91 -1.40 -15.15 1.14
N TYR A 92 -0.91 -14.09 0.51
CA TYR A 92 0.51 -13.94 0.17
C TYR A 92 1.10 -12.56 0.52
N ILE A 93 0.27 -11.59 0.93
CA ILE A 93 0.74 -10.29 1.42
C ILE A 93 0.76 -10.32 2.94
N THR A 94 1.94 -10.27 3.54
CA THR A 94 2.16 -10.27 4.99
C THR A 94 1.27 -11.31 5.70
N PRO A 95 1.47 -12.60 5.38
CA PRO A 95 0.49 -13.65 5.70
C PRO A 95 0.40 -14.01 7.18
N THR A 96 1.48 -13.84 7.97
CA THR A 96 1.54 -14.31 9.36
C THR A 96 2.14 -13.27 10.31
N LEU A 97 2.06 -13.54 11.62
CA LEU A 97 2.69 -12.71 12.65
C LEU A 97 4.21 -12.61 12.51
N LYS A 98 4.86 -13.60 11.89
CA LYS A 98 6.31 -13.56 11.64
C LYS A 98 6.66 -12.39 10.72
N GLU A 99 5.98 -12.30 9.58
CA GLU A 99 6.20 -11.22 8.61
C GLU A 99 5.82 -9.85 9.19
N VAL A 100 4.76 -9.78 10.00
CA VAL A 100 4.40 -8.54 10.72
C VAL A 100 5.56 -8.07 11.59
N ARG A 101 6.15 -8.95 12.39
CA ARG A 101 7.28 -8.63 13.27
C ARG A 101 8.53 -8.22 12.50
N GLU A 102 8.83 -8.87 11.37
CA GLU A 102 9.93 -8.47 10.48
C GLU A 102 9.78 -7.03 9.98
N LEU A 103 8.56 -6.59 9.70
CA LEU A 103 8.26 -5.22 9.26
C LEU A 103 8.29 -4.22 10.42
N ILE A 104 7.85 -4.62 11.62
CA ILE A 104 7.98 -3.84 12.85
C ILE A 104 9.47 -3.59 13.16
N ASP A 105 10.28 -4.63 13.13
CA ASP A 105 11.73 -4.56 13.37
C ASP A 105 12.48 -3.74 12.31
N ALA A 106 11.91 -3.63 11.12
CA ALA A 106 12.41 -2.78 10.05
C ALA A 106 11.96 -1.32 10.18
N ASP A 107 11.14 -0.99 11.20
CA ASP A 107 10.57 0.33 11.50
C ASP A 107 9.58 0.85 10.44
N ALA A 108 8.78 -0.03 9.81
CA ALA A 108 7.66 0.43 8.98
C ALA A 108 6.71 1.32 9.81
N ASP A 109 6.18 2.38 9.21
CA ASP A 109 5.20 3.26 9.87
C ASP A 109 3.79 2.68 9.78
N ILE A 110 3.50 2.07 8.63
CA ILE A 110 2.24 1.40 8.31
C ILE A 110 2.59 -0.02 7.85
N ILE A 111 1.89 -1.01 8.36
CA ILE A 111 2.05 -2.40 7.94
C ILE A 111 0.84 -2.80 7.13
N ALA A 112 1.05 -3.08 5.84
CA ALA A 112 0.03 -3.57 4.95
C ALA A 112 -0.01 -5.10 4.98
N PHE A 113 -1.21 -5.64 5.08
CA PHE A 113 -1.48 -7.07 5.12
C PHE A 113 -2.72 -7.40 4.30
N ASP A 114 -2.80 -8.62 3.83
CA ASP A 114 -3.99 -9.14 3.16
C ASP A 114 -5.18 -9.08 4.13
N GLY A 115 -6.17 -8.25 3.82
CA GLY A 115 -7.36 -8.02 4.67
C GLY A 115 -8.53 -8.98 4.40
N THR A 116 -8.31 -10.01 3.56
CA THR A 116 -9.36 -10.97 3.20
C THR A 116 -9.55 -12.05 4.25
N PRO A 117 -10.72 -12.71 4.32
CA PRO A 117 -11.00 -13.80 5.26
C PRO A 117 -10.34 -15.12 4.88
N ARG A 118 -9.52 -15.15 3.81
CA ARG A 118 -8.80 -16.36 3.37
C ARG A 118 -7.93 -16.91 4.51
N LYS A 119 -7.79 -18.24 4.52
CA LYS A 119 -7.09 -18.94 5.60
C LYS A 119 -5.63 -18.51 5.73
N ARG A 120 -5.20 -18.20 6.95
CA ARG A 120 -3.82 -17.94 7.34
C ARG A 120 -3.27 -19.09 8.18
N GLU A 121 -1.96 -19.19 8.23
CA GLU A 121 -1.28 -20.16 9.08
C GLU A 121 -1.11 -19.59 10.49
N ASN A 122 -1.68 -20.28 11.49
CA ASN A 122 -1.50 -20.01 12.92
C ASN A 122 -1.91 -18.59 13.42
N CYS A 123 -2.69 -17.86 12.67
CA CYS A 123 -3.24 -16.55 13.09
C CYS A 123 -4.51 -16.20 12.30
N ASN A 124 -5.23 -15.18 12.75
CA ASN A 124 -6.35 -14.57 12.06
C ASN A 124 -6.14 -13.06 11.87
N LEU A 125 -7.07 -12.36 11.22
CA LEU A 125 -6.96 -10.91 10.95
C LEU A 125 -6.84 -10.08 12.22
N LYS A 126 -7.58 -10.46 13.26
CA LYS A 126 -7.57 -9.73 14.53
C LYS A 126 -6.19 -9.83 15.18
N ASP A 127 -5.57 -11.02 15.17
CA ASP A 127 -4.23 -11.23 15.72
C ASP A 127 -3.18 -10.35 15.00
N ILE A 128 -3.30 -10.22 13.67
CA ILE A 128 -2.43 -9.35 12.85
C ILE A 128 -2.57 -7.89 13.28
N ILE A 129 -3.81 -7.38 13.38
CA ILE A 129 -4.08 -5.99 13.73
C ILE A 129 -3.62 -5.69 15.17
N GLU A 130 -3.88 -6.58 16.12
CA GLU A 130 -3.46 -6.43 17.51
C GLU A 130 -1.92 -6.40 17.66
N GLU A 131 -1.19 -7.25 16.95
CA GLU A 131 0.28 -7.26 16.95
C GLU A 131 0.83 -5.92 16.41
N ILE A 132 0.26 -5.41 15.31
CA ILE A 132 0.65 -4.11 14.73
C ILE A 132 0.41 -2.98 15.73
N HIS A 133 -0.76 -2.92 16.35
CA HIS A 133 -1.13 -1.87 17.30
C HIS A 133 -0.30 -1.92 18.60
N THR A 134 0.02 -3.12 19.10
CA THR A 134 0.88 -3.29 20.26
C THR A 134 2.25 -2.63 20.04
N SER A 135 2.72 -2.62 18.80
CA SER A 135 3.97 -1.97 18.38
C SER A 135 3.81 -0.49 18.00
N LYS A 136 2.62 0.11 18.24
CA LYS A 136 2.29 1.51 17.91
C LYS A 136 2.47 1.85 16.42
N LYS A 137 2.23 0.86 15.54
CA LYS A 137 2.22 1.04 14.10
C LYS A 137 0.79 1.07 13.57
N LEU A 138 0.58 1.55 12.34
CA LEU A 138 -0.72 1.60 11.71
C LEU A 138 -0.98 0.34 10.88
N ALA A 139 -2.19 -0.19 10.98
CA ALA A 139 -2.64 -1.40 10.30
C ALA A 139 -3.39 -1.03 9.01
N MET A 140 -2.86 -1.42 7.85
CA MET A 140 -3.47 -1.19 6.53
C MET A 140 -3.96 -2.51 5.94
N ALA A 141 -5.29 -2.64 5.78
CA ALA A 141 -5.90 -3.83 5.21
C ALA A 141 -6.01 -3.71 3.68
N ASP A 142 -5.30 -4.56 2.95
CA ASP A 142 -5.45 -4.74 1.50
C ASP A 142 -6.64 -5.66 1.24
N ILE A 143 -7.70 -5.12 0.64
CA ILE A 143 -8.97 -5.84 0.42
C ILE A 143 -9.33 -5.93 -1.06
N SER A 144 -10.25 -6.82 -1.38
CA SER A 144 -10.73 -7.07 -2.73
C SER A 144 -12.21 -6.80 -2.93
N THR A 145 -12.99 -6.76 -1.84
CA THR A 145 -14.45 -6.55 -1.84
C THR A 145 -14.90 -5.56 -0.78
N LEU A 146 -16.10 -4.98 -0.96
CA LEU A 146 -16.70 -4.08 0.02
C LEU A 146 -16.88 -4.74 1.39
N GLN A 147 -17.34 -6.00 1.41
CA GLN A 147 -17.58 -6.72 2.67
C GLN A 147 -16.29 -6.92 3.46
N GLU A 148 -15.18 -7.21 2.80
CA GLU A 148 -13.86 -7.32 3.44
C GLU A 148 -13.42 -5.99 4.05
N GLY A 149 -13.66 -4.87 3.35
CA GLY A 149 -13.34 -3.54 3.87
C GLY A 149 -14.15 -3.18 5.12
N ILE A 150 -15.45 -3.48 5.12
CA ILE A 150 -16.34 -3.28 6.29
C ILE A 150 -15.87 -4.14 7.47
N GLU A 151 -15.47 -5.38 7.22
CA GLU A 151 -15.00 -6.27 8.29
C GLU A 151 -13.63 -5.84 8.83
N ALA A 152 -12.71 -5.40 7.96
CA ALA A 152 -11.43 -4.85 8.39
C ALA A 152 -11.59 -3.59 9.26
N ASP A 153 -12.52 -2.68 8.93
CA ASP A 153 -12.87 -1.52 9.78
C ASP A 153 -13.36 -1.97 11.16
N LYS A 154 -14.29 -2.93 11.23
CA LYS A 154 -14.80 -3.48 12.50
C LYS A 154 -13.71 -4.16 13.34
N LEU A 155 -12.74 -4.81 12.71
CA LEU A 155 -11.61 -5.44 13.38
C LEU A 155 -10.56 -4.43 13.84
N GLY A 156 -10.66 -3.16 13.44
CA GLY A 156 -9.84 -2.06 13.91
C GLY A 156 -8.69 -1.67 12.95
N ALA A 157 -8.69 -2.09 11.69
CA ALA A 157 -7.74 -1.56 10.73
C ALA A 157 -7.78 -0.03 10.68
N ASP A 158 -6.63 0.62 10.54
CA ASP A 158 -6.53 2.09 10.50
C ASP A 158 -6.74 2.64 9.09
N ILE A 159 -6.43 1.85 8.07
CA ILE A 159 -6.49 2.20 6.65
C ILE A 159 -7.06 1.01 5.87
N ILE A 160 -7.94 1.28 4.91
CA ILE A 160 -8.49 0.29 3.97
C ILE A 160 -7.95 0.59 2.57
N SER A 161 -7.47 -0.43 1.85
CA SER A 161 -6.94 -0.26 0.50
C SER A 161 -7.51 -1.26 -0.49
N THR A 162 -7.85 -0.80 -1.69
CA THR A 162 -8.42 -1.63 -2.76
C THR A 162 -7.39 -2.52 -3.48
N THR A 163 -6.22 -2.71 -2.91
CA THR A 163 -5.04 -3.37 -3.51
C THR A 163 -5.34 -4.71 -4.16
N LEU A 164 -6.21 -5.52 -3.53
CA LEU A 164 -6.51 -6.88 -3.98
C LEU A 164 -7.72 -6.96 -4.92
N SER A 165 -8.41 -5.85 -5.22
CA SER A 165 -9.50 -5.85 -6.18
C SER A 165 -9.04 -6.32 -7.57
N GLY A 166 -9.65 -7.40 -8.07
CA GLY A 166 -9.28 -8.07 -9.31
C GLY A 166 -8.16 -9.10 -9.17
N TYR A 167 -7.65 -9.31 -7.95
CA TYR A 167 -6.54 -10.22 -7.66
C TYR A 167 -6.91 -11.36 -6.70
N THR A 168 -8.19 -11.60 -6.47
CA THR A 168 -8.71 -12.73 -5.69
C THR A 168 -9.83 -13.42 -6.46
N ASP A 169 -10.11 -14.66 -6.11
CA ASP A 169 -11.24 -15.39 -6.71
C ASP A 169 -12.58 -14.72 -6.35
N GLU A 170 -12.69 -14.16 -5.15
CA GLU A 170 -13.89 -13.48 -4.63
C GLU A 170 -14.21 -12.19 -5.39
N SER A 171 -13.20 -11.41 -5.77
CA SER A 171 -13.41 -10.16 -6.52
C SER A 171 -13.61 -10.39 -8.03
N GLY A 172 -13.22 -11.54 -8.54
CA GLY A 172 -13.22 -11.81 -9.97
C GLY A 172 -12.26 -10.89 -10.76
N GLU A 173 -12.37 -10.90 -12.06
CA GLU A 173 -11.56 -10.02 -12.93
C GLU A 173 -12.20 -8.63 -13.05
N LYS A 174 -11.39 -7.59 -12.94
CA LYS A 174 -11.82 -6.17 -12.91
C LYS A 174 -11.32 -5.35 -14.12
N GLY A 175 -10.81 -5.99 -15.17
CA GLY A 175 -10.28 -5.31 -16.37
C GLY A 175 -9.06 -4.41 -16.06
N ASP A 176 -8.82 -3.40 -16.90
CA ASP A 176 -7.60 -2.58 -16.91
C ASP A 176 -7.73 -1.25 -16.17
N LYS A 177 -8.89 -0.94 -15.60
CA LYS A 177 -9.16 0.31 -14.90
C LYS A 177 -9.09 0.14 -13.39
N PRO A 178 -8.77 1.24 -12.64
CA PRO A 178 -8.93 1.25 -11.20
C PRO A 178 -10.37 0.93 -10.78
N ASP A 179 -10.56 0.27 -9.65
CA ASP A 179 -11.89 -0.04 -9.14
C ASP A 179 -12.50 1.16 -8.41
N PHE A 180 -12.99 2.11 -9.19
CA PHE A 180 -13.63 3.32 -8.68
C PHE A 180 -14.97 3.05 -8.01
N GLU A 181 -15.65 1.97 -8.38
CA GLU A 181 -16.92 1.57 -7.77
C GLU A 181 -16.68 1.10 -6.33
N LEU A 182 -15.75 0.17 -6.14
CA LEU A 182 -15.34 -0.29 -4.82
C LEU A 182 -14.83 0.85 -3.94
N LEU A 183 -14.02 1.76 -4.50
CA LEU A 183 -13.57 2.96 -3.77
C LEU A 183 -14.76 3.76 -3.25
N ALA A 184 -15.73 4.11 -4.13
CA ALA A 184 -16.86 4.95 -3.76
C ALA A 184 -17.80 4.28 -2.73
N GLU A 185 -17.93 2.96 -2.80
CA GLU A 185 -18.68 2.18 -1.82
C GLU A 185 -17.98 2.14 -0.46
N LEU A 186 -16.68 1.90 -0.41
CA LEU A 186 -15.88 1.88 0.81
C LEU A 186 -15.89 3.24 1.51
N VAL A 187 -15.72 4.33 0.78
CA VAL A 187 -15.76 5.71 1.34
C VAL A 187 -17.09 6.00 2.03
N LYS A 188 -18.19 5.43 1.56
CA LYS A 188 -19.51 5.58 2.19
C LYS A 188 -19.75 4.62 3.36
N ALA A 189 -19.15 3.42 3.30
CA ALA A 189 -19.44 2.33 4.22
C ALA A 189 -18.52 2.26 5.43
N THR A 190 -17.33 2.89 5.38
CA THR A 190 -16.34 2.85 6.45
C THR A 190 -16.03 4.24 6.98
N SER A 191 -15.54 4.31 8.21
CA SER A 191 -15.06 5.56 8.83
C SER A 191 -13.57 5.80 8.63
N LYS A 192 -12.88 4.84 8.03
CA LYS A 192 -11.41 4.83 7.89
C LYS A 192 -10.96 5.52 6.60
N PRO A 193 -9.73 6.05 6.58
CA PRO A 193 -9.08 6.47 5.33
C PRO A 193 -9.09 5.34 4.29
N VAL A 194 -9.64 5.60 3.10
CA VAL A 194 -9.65 4.66 1.99
C VAL A 194 -8.60 5.05 0.97
N ILE A 195 -7.71 4.12 0.64
CA ILE A 195 -6.67 4.28 -0.38
C ILE A 195 -7.08 3.53 -1.65
N LEU A 196 -7.05 4.21 -2.79
CA LEU A 196 -7.16 3.53 -4.08
C LEU A 196 -5.78 3.02 -4.51
N GLU A 197 -5.65 1.73 -4.69
CA GLU A 197 -4.47 1.09 -5.27
C GLU A 197 -4.88 0.10 -6.36
N GLY A 198 -4.12 0.07 -7.43
CA GLY A 198 -4.29 -0.88 -8.53
C GLY A 198 -4.75 -0.22 -9.84
N ARG A 199 -4.04 -0.55 -10.93
CA ARG A 199 -4.38 -0.20 -12.31
C ARG A 199 -4.52 1.31 -12.61
N ILE A 200 -3.90 2.17 -11.81
CA ILE A 200 -3.84 3.62 -12.03
C ILE A 200 -2.71 3.91 -13.03
N TRP A 201 -3.04 4.52 -14.17
CA TRP A 201 -2.11 4.77 -15.27
C TRP A 201 -2.09 6.23 -15.77
N SER A 202 -2.97 7.09 -15.27
CA SER A 202 -3.06 8.48 -15.72
C SER A 202 -3.33 9.47 -14.58
N PRO A 203 -2.94 10.74 -14.74
CA PRO A 203 -3.29 11.80 -13.80
C PRO A 203 -4.80 12.01 -13.65
N ASP A 204 -5.59 11.78 -14.71
CA ASP A 204 -7.05 11.91 -14.66
C ASP A 204 -7.67 10.83 -13.75
N GLU A 205 -7.12 9.63 -13.73
CA GLU A 205 -7.56 8.58 -12.81
C GLU A 205 -7.24 8.93 -11.35
N VAL A 206 -6.10 9.57 -11.09
CA VAL A 206 -5.74 10.09 -9.76
C VAL A 206 -6.73 11.19 -9.33
N LYS A 207 -7.02 12.14 -10.20
CA LYS A 207 -7.99 13.20 -9.94
C LYS A 207 -9.36 12.62 -9.62
N LYS A 208 -9.84 11.68 -10.43
CA LYS A 208 -11.11 10.98 -10.22
C LYS A 208 -11.15 10.23 -8.89
N ALA A 209 -10.05 9.61 -8.47
CA ALA A 209 -9.98 8.95 -7.17
C ALA A 209 -10.22 9.92 -6.01
N PHE A 210 -9.59 11.09 -6.04
CA PHE A 210 -9.80 12.12 -5.03
C PHE A 210 -11.21 12.74 -5.07
N GLU A 211 -11.79 12.93 -6.25
CA GLU A 211 -13.18 13.37 -6.42
C GLU A 211 -14.19 12.37 -5.81
N LEU A 212 -13.87 11.08 -5.82
CA LEU A 212 -14.65 10.01 -5.21
C LEU A 212 -14.39 9.83 -3.71
N GLY A 213 -13.48 10.63 -3.13
CA GLY A 213 -13.21 10.64 -1.70
C GLY A 213 -12.04 9.75 -1.26
N ALA A 214 -11.17 9.30 -2.16
CA ALA A 214 -9.93 8.63 -1.76
C ALA A 214 -9.14 9.53 -0.79
N HIS A 215 -8.67 8.94 0.31
CA HIS A 215 -7.78 9.64 1.24
C HIS A 215 -6.41 9.87 0.61
N SER A 216 -5.91 8.87 -0.10
CA SER A 216 -4.65 8.86 -0.84
C SER A 216 -4.75 7.88 -1.99
N VAL A 217 -3.78 7.88 -2.90
CA VAL A 217 -3.66 6.87 -3.96
C VAL A 217 -2.28 6.24 -3.93
N VAL A 218 -2.20 4.93 -4.23
CA VAL A 218 -0.94 4.22 -4.40
C VAL A 218 -0.74 3.85 -5.85
N ILE A 219 0.39 4.27 -6.44
CA ILE A 219 0.74 4.01 -7.83
C ILE A 219 2.04 3.21 -7.88
N GLY A 220 2.00 2.03 -8.50
CA GLY A 220 3.17 1.17 -8.73
C GLY A 220 3.59 1.17 -10.19
N SER A 221 3.03 0.28 -10.99
CA SER A 221 3.49 -0.08 -12.33
C SER A 221 3.65 1.11 -13.29
N ALA A 222 2.79 2.11 -13.21
CA ALA A 222 2.85 3.31 -14.04
C ALA A 222 4.04 4.24 -13.74
N ILE A 223 4.73 4.04 -12.61
CA ILE A 223 5.87 4.87 -12.18
C ILE A 223 7.14 4.02 -12.07
N THR A 224 7.07 2.85 -11.45
CA THR A 224 8.24 2.10 -10.98
C THR A 224 8.55 0.86 -11.80
N ARG A 225 7.81 0.59 -12.89
CA ARG A 225 8.04 -0.54 -13.78
C ARG A 225 8.26 -0.09 -15.23
N PRO A 226 9.46 0.43 -15.57
CA PRO A 226 9.78 0.90 -16.93
C PRO A 226 9.46 -0.10 -18.01
N GLN A 227 9.65 -1.41 -17.76
CA GLN A 227 9.31 -2.47 -18.69
C GLN A 227 7.81 -2.53 -19.05
N LEU A 228 6.93 -2.24 -18.09
CA LEU A 228 5.48 -2.19 -18.35
C LEU A 228 5.07 -0.88 -19.00
N ILE A 229 5.69 0.23 -18.59
CA ILE A 229 5.49 1.54 -19.21
C ILE A 229 5.89 1.47 -20.69
N THR A 230 7.10 0.97 -20.98
CA THR A 230 7.60 0.82 -22.34
C THR A 230 6.66 -0.01 -23.21
N ARG A 231 6.21 -1.18 -22.72
CA ARG A 231 5.24 -2.02 -23.47
C ARG A 231 3.99 -1.25 -23.85
N ARG A 232 3.53 -0.35 -22.99
CA ARG A 232 2.31 0.43 -23.24
C ARG A 232 2.47 1.44 -24.37
N PHE A 233 3.70 1.85 -24.68
CA PHE A 233 4.00 2.77 -25.79
C PHE A 233 4.31 2.08 -27.10
N ILE A 234 4.74 0.82 -27.06
CA ILE A 234 5.09 0.07 -28.30
C ILE A 234 3.99 -0.89 -28.78
N GLY A 235 2.91 -1.10 -28.02
CA GLY A 235 1.73 -1.89 -28.36
C GLY A 235 1.81 -3.33 -27.86
#